data_3f43ce696388741002db386443b898a1
#
_entry.id   3f43ce696388741002db386443b898a1
#
_cell.length_a   1.000
_cell.length_b   1.000
_cell.length_c   1.000
_cell.angle_alpha   90.00
_cell.angle_beta   90.00
_cell.angle_gamma   90.00
#
_symmetry.space_group_name_H-M   'P 1'
#
loop_
_entity.id
_entity.type
_entity.pdbx_description
1 polymer ?
#
loop_
_entity_poly.entity_id
_entity_poly.type
_entity_poly.pdbx_seq_one_letter_code
_entity_poly.pdbx_strand_id
1 'polypeptide(L)'
;MIGFSKTSSHDISNALPVMREIASGNFDLRLTDISGSGDTAELLHLVNDLIDRCDAYVRESAACMEHVNDGKYWRKIIETSMQGDFLTATEKVNAALSSMEGRVEQFSGVIQDFRGSIASVVDTVASASTELSASSDSMQQISATTNSKAE
;
A
#
# COMPACT_ATOMS: atom_id res chain seq x y z
N MET A 1 -6.06 14.04 -52.77
CA MET A 1 -5.69 12.60 -52.70
C MET A 1 -4.33 12.54 -52.02
N ILE A 2 -4.28 12.34 -50.71
CA ILE A 2 -3.02 12.27 -49.94
C ILE A 2 -2.46 10.87 -50.19
N GLY A 3 -1.41 10.81 -51.02
CA GLY A 3 -0.72 9.55 -51.32
C GLY A 3 0.08 9.10 -50.13
N PHE A 4 -0.35 8.05 -49.46
CA PHE A 4 0.49 7.35 -48.49
C PHE A 4 1.73 6.81 -49.23
N SER A 5 2.92 7.21 -48.76
CA SER A 5 4.18 6.70 -49.29
C SER A 5 4.26 5.19 -49.09
N LYS A 6 4.89 4.44 -50.01
CA LYS A 6 5.14 2.99 -49.85
C LYS A 6 5.83 2.65 -48.51
N THR A 7 6.68 3.52 -48.01
CA THR A 7 7.36 3.39 -46.72
C THR A 7 6.37 3.39 -45.53
N SER A 8 5.43 4.33 -45.53
CA SER A 8 4.39 4.40 -44.47
C SER A 8 3.54 3.13 -44.40
N SER A 9 3.19 2.53 -45.54
CA SER A 9 2.41 1.30 -45.59
C SER A 9 3.19 0.09 -45.03
N HIS A 10 4.50 0.07 -45.26
CA HIS A 10 5.38 -0.98 -44.72
C HIS A 10 5.54 -0.86 -43.20
N ASP A 11 5.78 0.33 -42.68
CA ASP A 11 5.92 0.59 -41.25
C ASP A 11 4.65 0.23 -40.46
N ILE A 12 3.47 0.58 -40.99
CA ILE A 12 2.19 0.19 -40.38
C ILE A 12 2.00 -1.34 -40.42
N SER A 13 2.36 -1.98 -41.51
CA SER A 13 2.22 -3.44 -41.66
C SER A 13 3.10 -4.20 -40.65
N ASN A 14 4.32 -3.69 -40.39
CA ASN A 14 5.25 -4.24 -39.40
C ASN A 14 4.80 -3.94 -37.99
N ALA A 15 4.17 -2.80 -37.75
CA ALA A 15 3.67 -2.40 -36.41
C ALA A 15 2.46 -3.22 -35.96
N LEU A 16 1.59 -3.65 -36.88
CA LEU A 16 0.33 -4.32 -36.55
C LEU A 16 0.45 -5.58 -35.68
N PRO A 17 1.36 -6.55 -35.94
CA PRO A 17 1.49 -7.72 -35.08
C PRO A 17 1.95 -7.34 -33.66
N VAL A 18 2.90 -6.41 -33.54
CA VAL A 18 3.39 -5.90 -32.26
C VAL A 18 2.28 -5.20 -31.49
N MET A 19 1.49 -4.36 -32.17
CA MET A 19 0.33 -3.66 -31.56
C MET A 19 -0.74 -4.62 -31.05
N ARG A 20 -0.95 -5.77 -31.69
CA ARG A 20 -1.88 -6.79 -31.19
C ARG A 20 -1.43 -7.40 -29.88
N GLU A 21 -0.14 -7.68 -29.74
CA GLU A 21 0.46 -8.18 -28.49
C GLU A 21 0.37 -7.13 -27.39
N ILE A 22 0.68 -5.86 -27.70
CA ILE A 22 0.54 -4.75 -26.77
C ILE A 22 -0.93 -4.59 -26.33
N ALA A 23 -1.87 -4.67 -27.27
CA ALA A 23 -3.31 -4.61 -26.98
C ALA A 23 -3.81 -5.79 -26.12
N SER A 24 -3.10 -6.91 -26.11
CA SER A 24 -3.37 -8.04 -25.21
C SER A 24 -2.75 -7.88 -23.82
N GLY A 25 -2.03 -6.77 -23.57
CA GLY A 25 -1.44 -6.44 -22.26
C GLY A 25 0.07 -6.67 -22.17
N ASN A 26 0.74 -7.04 -23.27
CA ASN A 26 2.18 -7.20 -23.29
C ASN A 26 2.88 -5.85 -23.57
N PHE A 27 3.16 -5.10 -22.51
CA PHE A 27 3.83 -3.79 -22.60
C PHE A 27 5.38 -3.89 -22.64
N ASP A 28 5.97 -5.07 -22.71
CA ASP A 28 7.43 -5.22 -22.86
C ASP A 28 7.90 -4.94 -24.31
N LEU A 29 6.97 -4.96 -25.26
CA LEU A 29 7.28 -4.76 -26.68
C LEU A 29 7.32 -3.29 -27.06
N ARG A 30 8.12 -2.99 -28.08
CA ARG A 30 8.20 -1.66 -28.71
C ARG A 30 8.15 -1.79 -30.21
N LEU A 31 7.63 -0.76 -30.88
CA LEU A 31 7.71 -0.63 -32.32
C LEU A 31 9.14 -0.24 -32.67
N THR A 32 9.82 -1.10 -33.45
CA THR A 32 11.18 -0.89 -33.90
C THR A 32 11.19 -0.66 -35.41
N ASP A 33 12.34 -0.31 -35.97
CA ASP A 33 12.55 -0.12 -37.42
C ASP A 33 11.58 0.92 -38.01
N ILE A 34 11.23 1.96 -37.25
CA ILE A 34 10.45 3.07 -37.75
C ILE A 34 11.30 3.83 -38.77
N SER A 35 10.97 3.62 -40.04
CA SER A 35 11.72 4.20 -41.15
C SER A 35 10.98 5.40 -41.72
N GLY A 36 11.73 6.44 -42.06
CA GLY A 36 11.17 7.60 -42.73
C GLY A 36 10.93 8.79 -41.79
N SER A 37 10.24 9.78 -42.34
CA SER A 37 9.88 11.02 -41.67
C SER A 37 8.44 11.38 -42.03
N GLY A 38 7.80 12.19 -41.20
CA GLY A 38 6.42 12.63 -41.38
C GLY A 38 5.44 11.97 -40.40
N ASP A 39 4.18 12.22 -40.61
CA ASP A 39 3.09 11.93 -39.65
C ASP A 39 3.05 10.45 -39.22
N THR A 40 3.37 9.51 -40.10
CA THR A 40 3.35 8.08 -39.75
C THR A 40 4.49 7.71 -38.79
N ALA A 41 5.70 8.22 -39.00
CA ALA A 41 6.81 7.97 -38.08
C ALA A 41 6.56 8.64 -36.74
N GLU A 42 6.08 9.87 -36.74
CA GLU A 42 5.67 10.60 -35.53
C GLU A 42 4.59 9.83 -34.74
N LEU A 43 3.56 9.32 -35.43
CA LEU A 43 2.51 8.51 -34.80
C LEU A 43 3.09 7.27 -34.11
N LEU A 44 3.98 6.52 -34.77
CA LEU A 44 4.58 5.31 -34.22
C LEU A 44 5.49 5.61 -33.02
N HIS A 45 6.22 6.74 -33.02
CA HIS A 45 6.97 7.20 -31.86
C HIS A 45 6.05 7.59 -30.69
N LEU A 46 4.97 8.33 -30.94
CA LEU A 46 3.98 8.67 -29.92
C LEU A 46 3.30 7.44 -29.33
N VAL A 47 3.10 6.40 -30.13
CA VAL A 47 2.61 5.10 -29.66
C VAL A 47 3.63 4.45 -28.72
N ASN A 48 4.92 4.45 -29.04
CA ASN A 48 5.96 3.96 -28.13
C ASN A 48 5.98 4.75 -26.80
N ASP A 49 5.88 6.08 -26.87
CA ASP A 49 5.80 6.92 -25.67
C ASP A 49 4.57 6.58 -24.80
N LEU A 50 3.44 6.27 -25.42
CA LEU A 50 2.24 5.81 -24.70
C LEU A 50 2.48 4.43 -24.06
N ILE A 51 3.12 3.50 -24.78
CA ILE A 51 3.46 2.18 -24.25
C ILE A 51 4.39 2.30 -23.05
N ASP A 52 5.42 3.15 -23.13
CA ASP A 52 6.36 3.42 -22.04
C ASP A 52 5.64 3.91 -20.77
N ARG A 53 4.66 4.79 -20.93
CA ARG A 53 3.85 5.28 -19.82
C ARG A 53 2.93 4.21 -19.24
N CYS A 54 2.31 3.40 -20.09
CA CYS A 54 1.47 2.28 -19.64
C CYS A 54 2.32 1.25 -18.88
N ASP A 55 3.47 0.87 -19.42
CA ASP A 55 4.40 -0.07 -18.80
C ASP A 55 4.87 0.44 -17.42
N ALA A 56 5.35 1.69 -17.37
CA ALA A 56 5.79 2.31 -16.14
C ALA A 56 4.69 2.33 -15.08
N TYR A 57 3.46 2.73 -15.46
CA TYR A 57 2.33 2.78 -14.52
C TYR A 57 1.94 1.40 -14.02
N VAL A 58 1.88 0.39 -14.89
CA VAL A 58 1.52 -0.98 -14.51
C VAL A 58 2.58 -1.58 -13.58
N ARG A 59 3.87 -1.45 -13.92
CA ARG A 59 4.99 -1.96 -13.10
C ARG A 59 5.05 -1.29 -11.73
N GLU A 60 4.99 0.04 -11.69
CA GLU A 60 5.01 0.79 -10.43
C GLU A 60 3.80 0.48 -9.57
N SER A 61 2.61 0.37 -10.18
CA SER A 61 1.39 0.00 -9.47
C SER A 61 1.48 -1.41 -8.90
N ALA A 62 1.97 -2.38 -9.67
CA ALA A 62 2.17 -3.75 -9.22
C ALA A 62 3.16 -3.82 -8.05
N ALA A 63 4.33 -3.19 -8.18
CA ALA A 63 5.33 -3.13 -7.12
C ALA A 63 4.80 -2.44 -5.85
N CYS A 64 4.01 -1.38 -6.02
CA CYS A 64 3.35 -0.70 -4.91
C CYS A 64 2.36 -1.63 -4.20
N MET A 65 1.49 -2.32 -4.93
CA MET A 65 0.50 -3.24 -4.37
C MET A 65 1.12 -4.45 -3.68
N GLU A 66 2.26 -4.95 -4.17
CA GLU A 66 3.03 -6.00 -3.49
C GLU A 66 3.49 -5.54 -2.09
N HIS A 67 3.98 -4.31 -1.96
CA HIS A 67 4.35 -3.74 -0.66
C HIS A 67 3.13 -3.52 0.25
N VAL A 68 1.99 -3.10 -0.32
CA VAL A 68 0.73 -2.97 0.42
C VAL A 68 0.29 -4.31 1.00
N ASN A 69 0.42 -5.39 0.24
CA ASN A 69 0.10 -6.75 0.71
C ASN A 69 0.98 -7.17 1.91
N ASP A 70 2.21 -6.68 1.97
CA ASP A 70 3.13 -6.86 3.10
C ASP A 70 2.89 -5.88 4.26
N GLY A 71 1.88 -5.03 4.20
CA GLY A 71 1.62 -3.98 5.19
C GLY A 71 2.58 -2.79 5.13
N LYS A 72 3.31 -2.63 4.03
CA LYS A 72 4.31 -1.58 3.82
C LYS A 72 3.71 -0.44 2.98
N TYR A 73 3.08 0.52 3.62
CA TYR A 73 2.36 1.62 2.93
C TYR A 73 3.25 2.79 2.51
N TRP A 74 4.51 2.80 2.91
CA TRP A 74 5.50 3.84 2.58
C TRP A 74 5.97 3.77 1.12
N ARG A 75 5.89 2.61 0.45
CA ARG A 75 6.27 2.44 -0.96
C ARG A 75 5.16 2.99 -1.85
N LYS A 76 5.37 4.19 -2.34
CA LYS A 76 4.45 4.89 -3.24
C LYS A 76 4.84 4.68 -4.70
N ILE A 77 3.90 4.92 -5.60
CA ILE A 77 4.14 4.93 -7.04
C ILE A 77 5.03 6.13 -7.37
N ILE A 78 6.04 5.93 -8.22
CA ILE A 78 6.97 6.98 -8.65
C ILE A 78 6.26 7.88 -9.66
N GLU A 79 6.20 9.18 -9.39
CA GLU A 79 5.46 10.16 -10.20
C GLU A 79 6.26 10.75 -11.36
N THR A 80 7.61 10.63 -11.34
CA THR A 80 8.52 11.36 -12.22
C THR A 80 8.27 11.16 -13.72
N SER A 81 7.78 9.97 -14.13
CA SER A 81 7.47 9.65 -15.53
C SER A 81 5.97 9.74 -15.84
N MET A 82 5.13 10.06 -14.86
CA MET A 82 3.68 10.12 -15.03
C MET A 82 3.25 11.51 -15.51
N GLN A 83 2.28 11.55 -16.43
CA GLN A 83 1.72 12.81 -16.96
C GLN A 83 0.20 12.63 -17.18
N GLY A 84 -0.52 13.75 -17.17
CA GLY A 84 -1.96 13.75 -17.42
C GLY A 84 -2.74 12.87 -16.45
N ASP A 85 -3.61 12.03 -16.98
CA ASP A 85 -4.45 11.14 -16.18
C ASP A 85 -3.66 10.07 -15.44
N PHE A 86 -2.49 9.63 -15.94
CA PHE A 86 -1.59 8.73 -15.22
C PHE A 86 -1.07 9.39 -13.94
N LEU A 87 -0.67 10.66 -14.00
CA LEU A 87 -0.23 11.40 -12.81
C LEU A 87 -1.40 11.55 -11.82
N THR A 88 -2.55 11.97 -12.29
CA THR A 88 -3.75 12.11 -11.45
C THR A 88 -4.14 10.80 -10.75
N ALA A 89 -4.07 9.68 -11.46
CA ALA A 89 -4.34 8.35 -10.87
C ALA A 89 -3.28 7.98 -9.82
N THR A 90 -1.99 8.23 -10.13
CA THR A 90 -0.87 8.00 -9.22
C THR A 90 -1.01 8.80 -7.92
N GLU A 91 -1.32 10.09 -8.02
CA GLU A 91 -1.54 10.97 -6.86
C GLU A 91 -2.67 10.45 -5.95
N LYS A 92 -3.78 9.99 -6.54
CA LYS A 92 -4.90 9.40 -5.78
C LYS A 92 -4.51 8.12 -5.06
N VAL A 93 -3.76 7.24 -5.72
CA VAL A 93 -3.26 6.01 -5.09
C VAL A 93 -2.30 6.35 -3.96
N ASN A 94 -1.35 7.25 -4.19
CA ASN A 94 -0.38 7.68 -3.20
C ASN A 94 -1.05 8.35 -1.97
N ALA A 95 -2.09 9.15 -2.18
CA ALA A 95 -2.88 9.73 -1.10
C ALA A 95 -3.63 8.67 -0.28
N ALA A 96 -4.19 7.66 -0.94
CA ALA A 96 -4.84 6.54 -0.26
C ALA A 96 -3.85 5.75 0.60
N LEU A 97 -2.63 5.50 0.09
CA LEU A 97 -1.56 4.83 0.84
C LEU A 97 -1.13 5.63 2.07
N SER A 98 -0.97 6.94 1.95
CA SER A 98 -0.68 7.82 3.10
C SER A 98 -1.78 7.76 4.16
N SER A 99 -3.04 7.70 3.73
CA SER A 99 -4.17 7.53 4.67
C SER A 99 -4.15 6.17 5.36
N MET A 100 -3.79 5.10 4.66
CA MET A 100 -3.64 3.76 5.24
C MET A 100 -2.50 3.73 6.27
N GLU A 101 -1.34 4.29 5.92
CA GLU A 101 -0.17 4.41 6.80
C GLU A 101 -0.55 5.10 8.13
N GLY A 102 -1.19 6.27 8.05
CA GLY A 102 -1.64 7.00 9.23
C GLY A 102 -2.66 6.22 10.08
N ARG A 103 -3.55 5.44 9.47
CA ARG A 103 -4.49 4.58 10.21
C ARG A 103 -3.79 3.45 10.95
N VAL A 104 -2.78 2.83 10.33
CA VAL A 104 -1.99 1.77 10.98
C VAL A 104 -1.20 2.32 12.16
N GLU A 105 -0.61 3.51 12.03
CA GLU A 105 0.08 4.20 13.13
C GLU A 105 -0.89 4.52 14.29
N GLN A 106 -2.06 5.08 13.99
CA GLN A 106 -3.10 5.35 14.99
C GLN A 106 -3.54 4.07 15.70
N PHE A 107 -3.78 3.00 14.95
CA PHE A 107 -4.17 1.72 15.53
C PHE A 107 -3.08 1.14 16.44
N SER A 108 -1.82 1.24 16.04
CA SER A 108 -0.68 0.84 16.87
C SER A 108 -0.61 1.63 18.18
N GLY A 109 -0.88 2.93 18.15
CA GLY A 109 -1.01 3.79 19.34
C GLY A 109 -2.11 3.30 20.27
N VAL A 110 -3.31 3.06 19.74
CA VAL A 110 -4.45 2.53 20.52
C VAL A 110 -4.11 1.19 21.19
N ILE A 111 -3.41 0.29 20.49
CA ILE A 111 -2.99 -0.99 21.06
C ILE A 111 -1.98 -0.80 22.19
N GLN A 112 -1.05 0.14 22.08
CA GLN A 112 -0.09 0.45 23.15
C GLN A 112 -0.79 1.02 24.38
N ASP A 113 -1.72 1.97 24.21
CA ASP A 113 -2.51 2.54 25.29
C ASP A 113 -3.38 1.49 25.99
N PHE A 114 -3.99 0.60 25.21
CA PHE A 114 -4.76 -0.52 25.73
C PHE A 114 -3.91 -1.47 26.57
N ARG A 115 -2.69 -1.83 26.08
CA ARG A 115 -1.76 -2.64 26.86
C ARG A 115 -1.36 -1.98 28.18
N GLY A 116 -1.09 -0.68 28.15
CA GLY A 116 -0.78 0.09 29.36
C GLY A 116 -1.95 0.09 30.35
N SER A 117 -3.17 0.26 29.87
CA SER A 117 -4.38 0.23 30.70
C SER A 117 -4.61 -1.14 31.33
N ILE A 118 -4.44 -2.22 30.57
CA ILE A 118 -4.56 -3.60 31.12
C ILE A 118 -3.50 -3.85 32.19
N ALA A 119 -2.26 -3.45 31.96
CA ALA A 119 -1.19 -3.60 32.97
C ALA A 119 -1.56 -2.89 34.29
N SER A 120 -2.06 -1.65 34.20
CA SER A 120 -2.53 -0.88 35.37
C SER A 120 -3.69 -1.54 36.10
N VAL A 121 -4.65 -2.12 35.37
CA VAL A 121 -5.76 -2.87 35.97
C VAL A 121 -5.25 -4.12 36.69
N VAL A 122 -4.32 -4.87 36.08
CA VAL A 122 -3.72 -6.05 36.70
C VAL A 122 -3.01 -5.68 38.00
N ASP A 123 -2.21 -4.62 38.02
CA ASP A 123 -1.51 -4.13 39.22
C ASP A 123 -2.50 -3.70 40.34
N THR A 124 -3.57 -3.03 39.95
CA THR A 124 -4.62 -2.63 40.88
C THR A 124 -5.31 -3.85 41.51
N VAL A 125 -5.65 -4.86 40.70
CA VAL A 125 -6.27 -6.11 41.19
C VAL A 125 -5.28 -6.89 42.08
N ALA A 126 -4.02 -6.96 41.74
CA ALA A 126 -2.99 -7.62 42.55
C ALA A 126 -2.83 -6.92 43.94
N SER A 127 -2.82 -5.59 43.95
CA SER A 127 -2.73 -4.81 45.17
C SER A 127 -3.99 -5.02 46.05
N ALA A 128 -5.18 -4.94 45.47
CA ALA A 128 -6.43 -5.20 46.17
C ALA A 128 -6.51 -6.63 46.75
N SER A 129 -6.02 -7.62 46.00
CA SER A 129 -5.95 -9.02 46.44
C SER A 129 -5.02 -9.17 47.67
N THR A 130 -3.88 -8.47 47.67
CA THR A 130 -2.93 -8.47 48.79
C THR A 130 -3.54 -7.82 50.02
N GLU A 131 -4.23 -6.69 49.88
CA GLU A 131 -4.93 -6.01 50.97
C GLU A 131 -6.05 -6.87 51.56
N LEU A 132 -6.81 -7.57 50.67
CA LEU A 132 -7.87 -8.48 51.09
C LEU A 132 -7.32 -9.64 51.90
N SER A 133 -6.18 -10.21 51.50
CA SER A 133 -5.49 -11.28 52.23
C SER A 133 -5.06 -10.81 53.62
N ALA A 134 -4.43 -9.64 53.74
CA ALA A 134 -4.01 -9.05 55.01
C ALA A 134 -5.21 -8.73 55.93
N SER A 135 -6.31 -8.27 55.35
CA SER A 135 -7.57 -8.02 56.11
C SER A 135 -8.18 -9.32 56.62
N SER A 136 -8.17 -10.39 55.82
CA SER A 136 -8.62 -11.72 56.21
C SER A 136 -7.80 -12.29 57.36
N ASP A 137 -6.47 -12.20 57.30
CA ASP A 137 -5.58 -12.62 58.38
C ASP A 137 -5.85 -11.85 59.68
N SER A 138 -6.05 -10.55 59.57
CA SER A 138 -6.40 -9.69 60.72
C SER A 138 -7.73 -10.10 61.36
N MET A 139 -8.75 -10.40 60.54
CA MET A 139 -10.04 -10.89 61.04
C MET A 139 -9.91 -12.26 61.75
N GLN A 140 -9.10 -13.17 61.25
CA GLN A 140 -8.82 -14.45 61.89
C GLN A 140 -8.17 -14.25 63.25
N GLN A 141 -7.18 -13.34 63.37
CA GLN A 141 -6.55 -12.99 64.65
C GLN A 141 -7.51 -12.40 65.66
N ILE A 142 -8.39 -11.46 65.22
CA ILE A 142 -9.41 -10.87 66.09
C ILE A 142 -10.37 -11.95 66.56
N SER A 143 -10.85 -12.84 65.68
CA SER A 143 -11.74 -13.95 66.03
C SER A 143 -11.11 -14.90 67.07
N ALA A 144 -9.83 -15.28 66.87
CA ALA A 144 -9.10 -16.11 67.83
C ALA A 144 -8.98 -15.44 69.19
N THR A 145 -8.66 -14.12 69.19
CA THR A 145 -8.53 -13.35 70.45
C THR A 145 -9.86 -13.20 71.17
N THR A 146 -10.95 -13.04 70.46
CA THR A 146 -12.30 -12.94 70.99
C THR A 146 -12.72 -14.24 71.62
N ASN A 147 -12.49 -15.38 70.95
CA ASN A 147 -12.81 -16.69 71.55
C ASN A 147 -12.03 -16.99 72.83
N SER A 148 -10.74 -16.63 72.89
CA SER A 148 -9.91 -16.85 74.08
C SER A 148 -10.29 -15.95 75.27
N LYS A 149 -11.05 -14.87 75.07
CA LYS A 149 -11.54 -14.01 76.13
C LYS A 149 -12.97 -14.37 76.59
N ALA A 150 -13.64 -15.26 75.91
CA ALA A 150 -15.04 -15.70 76.26
C ALA A 150 -15.01 -17.01 77.07
N GLU A 151 -13.87 -17.66 77.23
CA GLU A 151 -13.59 -18.74 78.16
C GLU A 151 -13.02 -18.21 79.46
#